data_f390da949b3bbdbc220eb717c271321b
#
_entry.id   f390da949b3bbdbc220eb717c271321b
#
_cell.length_a   1.000
_cell.length_b   1.000
_cell.length_c   1.000
_cell.angle_alpha   90.00
_cell.angle_beta   90.00
_cell.angle_gamma   90.00
#
_symmetry.space_group_name_H-M   'P 1'
#
loop_
_entity.id
_entity.type
_entity.pdbx_description
1 polymer ?
#
loop_
_entity_poly.entity_id
_entity_poly.type
_entity_poly.pdbx_seq_one_letter_code
_entity_poly.pdbx_strand_id
1 'polypeptide(L)'
;MTVPALPPRDLRGHGAEPPRVALPDGAKAIVSLVVNLEEGAEWAVSDGDAVAEGMAEVRSVVEPGRWDQGTEQQFAYGVRAGVWRILRELEAHRRVATFWMCGRAVERSPELARAIVAAGHEGACHGWRWRPCADYDDADSERRDLARSIEAIERATGERPQGFFCRGSESRWTRGLLREAGFLYSSNGLDDDLPYWDAPPGERPLLVVPYAFDSNDMKFFHPNGFVRSDDMVDYVRDALDVLVREGEAGCPKLLNLGFHLRIVGRPGRFAAFRRILELVDGYGDALWVARRVDLARFWAARVAPPA
;
A
#
# COMPACT_ATOMS: atom_id res chain seq x y z
N MET A 1 -16.16 -26.27 -4.04
CA MET A 1 -15.10 -25.91 -5.00
C MET A 1 -13.82 -26.62 -4.58
N THR A 2 -13.04 -27.13 -5.54
CA THR A 2 -11.72 -27.69 -5.25
C THR A 2 -10.80 -26.59 -4.77
N VAL A 3 -10.08 -26.82 -3.68
CA VAL A 3 -9.08 -25.87 -3.15
C VAL A 3 -7.95 -25.75 -4.16
N PRO A 4 -7.62 -24.54 -4.67
CA PRO A 4 -6.54 -24.37 -5.63
C PRO A 4 -5.20 -24.84 -5.03
N ALA A 5 -4.35 -25.42 -5.88
CA ALA A 5 -2.98 -25.70 -5.49
C ALA A 5 -2.24 -24.37 -5.19
N LEU A 6 -1.27 -24.43 -4.28
CA LEU A 6 -0.40 -23.26 -4.08
C LEU A 6 0.44 -23.04 -5.35
N PRO A 7 0.60 -21.78 -5.80
CA PRO A 7 1.45 -21.50 -6.96
C PRO A 7 2.90 -21.88 -6.64
N PRO A 8 3.65 -22.40 -7.61
CA PRO A 8 5.08 -22.61 -7.45
C PRO A 8 5.78 -21.27 -7.21
N ARG A 9 6.83 -21.26 -6.41
CA ARG A 9 7.65 -20.06 -6.21
C ARG A 9 8.44 -19.76 -7.49
N ASP A 10 8.27 -18.57 -8.03
CA ASP A 10 9.18 -18.05 -9.04
C ASP A 10 10.41 -17.43 -8.33
N LEU A 11 11.59 -17.97 -8.59
CA LEU A 11 12.86 -17.48 -8.07
C LEU A 11 13.72 -16.82 -9.16
N ARG A 12 13.15 -16.57 -10.33
CA ARG A 12 13.83 -15.95 -11.47
C ARG A 12 13.48 -14.50 -11.66
N GLY A 13 12.18 -14.15 -11.46
CA GLY A 13 11.66 -12.80 -11.73
C GLY A 13 12.07 -12.32 -13.12
N HIS A 14 12.47 -11.06 -13.24
CA HIS A 14 13.02 -10.50 -14.48
C HIS A 14 14.47 -10.95 -14.78
N GLY A 15 15.16 -11.56 -13.84
CA GLY A 15 16.53 -12.03 -14.00
C GLY A 15 17.55 -10.92 -14.25
N ALA A 16 18.62 -11.24 -14.99
CA ALA A 16 19.72 -10.31 -15.27
C ALA A 16 19.37 -9.25 -16.34
N GLU A 17 18.30 -9.45 -17.11
CA GLU A 17 17.89 -8.58 -18.19
C GLU A 17 16.45 -8.12 -18.01
N PRO A 18 16.16 -7.22 -17.02
CA PRO A 18 14.83 -6.72 -16.79
C PRO A 18 14.34 -5.86 -17.97
N PRO A 19 13.02 -5.71 -18.14
CA PRO A 19 12.46 -4.84 -19.17
C PRO A 19 12.99 -3.42 -19.07
N ARG A 20 13.54 -2.90 -20.17
CA ARG A 20 14.03 -1.52 -20.27
C ARG A 20 12.89 -0.62 -20.72
N VAL A 21 12.23 0.03 -19.78
CA VAL A 21 11.09 0.92 -20.05
C VAL A 21 11.52 2.36 -19.85
N ALA A 22 11.44 3.18 -20.91
CA ALA A 22 11.69 4.61 -20.77
C ALA A 22 10.56 5.26 -19.97
N LEU A 23 10.92 5.90 -18.85
CA LEU A 23 9.97 6.59 -17.98
C LEU A 23 9.56 7.95 -18.57
N PRO A 24 8.41 8.50 -18.13
CA PRO A 24 7.98 9.85 -18.49
C PRO A 24 9.08 10.88 -18.20
N ASP A 25 9.18 11.89 -19.05
CA ASP A 25 10.08 13.05 -18.91
C ASP A 25 11.57 12.68 -18.74
N GLY A 26 11.95 11.43 -19.09
CA GLY A 26 13.32 10.94 -18.96
C GLY A 26 13.75 10.60 -17.53
N ALA A 27 12.80 10.46 -16.62
CA ALA A 27 13.05 10.09 -15.22
C ALA A 27 13.89 8.81 -15.10
N LYS A 28 14.60 8.68 -14.01
CA LYS A 28 15.56 7.59 -13.73
C LYS A 28 15.00 6.58 -12.73
N ALA A 29 14.11 7.02 -11.86
CA ALA A 29 13.45 6.12 -10.93
C ALA A 29 11.97 6.48 -10.76
N ILE A 30 11.17 5.50 -10.32
CA ILE A 30 9.77 5.67 -9.98
C ILE A 30 9.64 5.75 -8.47
N VAL A 31 8.90 6.73 -7.96
CA VAL A 31 8.53 6.80 -6.54
C VAL A 31 7.03 6.66 -6.40
N SER A 32 6.59 5.71 -5.61
CA SER A 32 5.19 5.55 -5.23
C SER A 32 5.00 5.85 -3.74
N LEU A 33 4.35 6.98 -3.46
CA LEU A 33 3.93 7.33 -2.11
C LEU A 33 2.64 6.56 -1.78
N VAL A 34 2.67 5.76 -0.74
CA VAL A 34 1.55 4.92 -0.32
C VAL A 34 1.16 5.28 1.09
N VAL A 35 -0.12 5.51 1.32
CA VAL A 35 -0.69 5.85 2.64
C VAL A 35 -1.79 4.85 2.96
N ASN A 36 -1.75 4.28 4.17
CA ASN A 36 -2.72 3.26 4.59
C ASN A 36 -3.81 3.90 5.46
N LEU A 37 -5.08 3.72 5.06
CA LEU A 37 -6.28 4.07 5.81
C LEU A 37 -6.89 2.78 6.38
N GLU A 38 -6.51 2.46 7.60
CA GLU A 38 -6.83 1.20 8.29
C GLU A 38 -7.67 1.43 9.53
N GLU A 39 -7.68 2.64 10.03
CA GLU A 39 -8.28 3.05 11.30
C GLU A 39 -9.81 2.85 11.29
N GLY A 40 -10.28 2.05 12.22
CA GLY A 40 -11.65 1.56 12.27
C GLY A 40 -11.86 0.20 11.58
N ALA A 41 -10.80 -0.38 11.00
CA ALA A 41 -10.80 -1.72 10.42
C ALA A 41 -9.86 -2.70 11.15
N GLU A 42 -9.10 -2.23 12.14
CA GLU A 42 -8.29 -3.04 13.05
C GLU A 42 -9.14 -3.98 13.92
N TRP A 43 -8.49 -4.91 14.61
CA TRP A 43 -9.13 -5.72 15.63
C TRP A 43 -9.46 -4.87 16.88
N ALA A 44 -10.71 -4.86 17.31
CA ALA A 44 -11.16 -4.11 18.47
C ALA A 44 -12.25 -4.87 19.24
N VAL A 45 -12.07 -5.02 20.55
CA VAL A 45 -13.06 -5.69 21.41
C VAL A 45 -14.40 -4.96 21.41
N SER A 46 -14.39 -3.63 21.28
CA SER A 46 -15.62 -2.82 21.11
C SER A 46 -16.39 -3.16 19.83
N ASP A 47 -15.74 -3.78 18.86
CA ASP A 47 -16.32 -4.24 17.60
C ASP A 47 -16.75 -5.71 17.62
N GLY A 48 -16.64 -6.37 18.77
CA GLY A 48 -16.96 -7.78 18.97
C GLY A 48 -15.81 -8.73 18.67
N ASP A 49 -14.60 -8.23 18.45
CA ASP A 49 -13.42 -9.07 18.24
C ASP A 49 -12.95 -9.69 19.57
N ALA A 50 -12.32 -10.87 19.49
CA ALA A 50 -11.82 -11.58 20.67
C ALA A 50 -10.63 -10.88 21.34
N VAL A 51 -9.88 -10.08 20.58
CA VAL A 51 -8.67 -9.38 21.02
C VAL A 51 -8.57 -8.00 20.39
N ALA A 52 -7.82 -7.10 21.02
CA ALA A 52 -7.44 -5.82 20.42
C ALA A 52 -6.23 -6.02 19.47
N GLU A 53 -6.03 -5.08 18.55
CA GLU A 53 -4.91 -5.06 17.60
C GLU A 53 -3.57 -4.93 18.34
N GLY A 54 -2.61 -5.78 17.97
CA GLY A 54 -1.29 -5.81 18.59
C GLY A 54 -0.27 -4.79 18.03
N MET A 55 -0.52 -4.24 16.84
CA MET A 55 0.39 -3.30 16.17
C MET A 55 0.07 -1.84 16.54
N ALA A 56 0.39 -1.48 17.78
CA ALA A 56 0.15 -0.17 18.38
C ALA A 56 1.46 0.48 18.87
N GLU A 57 1.41 1.76 19.25
CA GLU A 57 2.56 2.53 19.80
C GLU A 57 3.19 1.85 21.02
N VAL A 58 2.32 1.31 21.88
CA VAL A 58 2.69 0.62 23.10
C VAL A 58 1.96 -0.70 23.11
N ARG A 59 2.66 -1.75 23.51
CA ARG A 59 2.01 -3.03 23.70
C ARG A 59 0.91 -2.90 24.77
N SER A 60 -0.27 -3.38 24.44
CA SER A 60 -1.38 -3.40 25.40
C SER A 60 -0.99 -4.17 26.68
N VAL A 61 -1.34 -3.60 27.82
CA VAL A 61 -1.24 -4.24 29.13
C VAL A 61 -2.61 -4.74 29.61
N VAL A 62 -3.63 -4.58 28.77
CA VAL A 62 -5.00 -5.05 29.04
C VAL A 62 -5.08 -6.53 28.73
N GLU A 63 -5.73 -7.30 29.58
CA GLU A 63 -5.94 -8.74 29.38
C GLU A 63 -6.73 -8.99 28.07
N PRO A 64 -6.36 -10.03 27.29
CA PRO A 64 -7.08 -10.41 26.07
C PRO A 64 -8.59 -10.53 26.31
N GLY A 65 -9.40 -10.04 25.37
CA GLY A 65 -10.86 -10.05 25.46
C GLY A 65 -11.46 -8.92 26.32
N ARG A 66 -10.65 -8.07 26.91
CA ARG A 66 -11.09 -6.84 27.58
C ARG A 66 -10.98 -5.65 26.62
N TRP A 67 -11.88 -4.68 26.80
CA TRP A 67 -11.87 -3.45 26.05
C TRP A 67 -10.60 -2.63 26.34
N ASP A 68 -9.81 -2.39 25.32
CA ASP A 68 -8.61 -1.57 25.37
C ASP A 68 -8.83 -0.24 24.64
N GLN A 69 -9.38 0.73 25.39
CA GLN A 69 -9.60 2.09 24.89
C GLN A 69 -8.30 2.74 24.41
N GLY A 70 -7.18 2.46 25.09
CA GLY A 70 -5.88 3.06 24.76
C GLY A 70 -5.42 2.68 23.35
N THR A 71 -5.53 1.41 22.99
CA THR A 71 -5.21 0.92 21.63
C THR A 71 -6.15 1.52 20.60
N GLU A 72 -7.47 1.49 20.84
CA GLU A 72 -8.45 2.08 19.90
C GLU A 72 -8.23 3.58 19.68
N GLN A 73 -7.85 4.33 20.72
CA GLN A 73 -7.52 5.77 20.57
C GLN A 73 -6.22 6.01 19.81
N GLN A 74 -5.26 5.10 19.87
CA GLN A 74 -4.04 5.20 19.05
C GLN A 74 -4.37 5.08 17.56
N PHE A 75 -5.27 4.17 17.19
CA PHE A 75 -5.79 4.08 15.84
C PHE A 75 -6.63 5.31 15.47
N ALA A 76 -7.60 5.69 16.27
CA ALA A 76 -8.43 6.86 16.03
C ALA A 76 -7.63 8.16 15.78
N TYR A 77 -6.42 8.28 16.32
CA TYR A 77 -5.53 9.41 16.05
C TYR A 77 -5.24 9.58 14.57
N GLY A 78 -5.08 8.50 13.81
CA GLY A 78 -4.79 8.52 12.38
C GLY A 78 -5.84 9.32 11.61
N VAL A 79 -7.11 8.99 11.78
CA VAL A 79 -8.23 9.66 11.08
C VAL A 79 -8.60 11.02 11.68
N ARG A 80 -8.37 11.22 12.99
CA ARG A 80 -8.71 12.48 13.66
C ARG A 80 -7.69 13.60 13.42
N ALA A 81 -6.42 13.26 13.33
CA ALA A 81 -5.32 14.23 13.27
C ALA A 81 -4.29 13.91 12.18
N GLY A 82 -3.84 12.66 12.06
CA GLY A 82 -2.73 12.27 11.19
C GLY A 82 -3.00 12.53 9.72
N VAL A 83 -4.15 12.09 9.23
CA VAL A 83 -4.52 12.21 7.83
C VAL A 83 -4.54 13.65 7.33
N TRP A 84 -5.10 14.57 8.11
CA TRP A 84 -5.19 15.98 7.72
C TRP A 84 -3.83 16.66 7.63
N ARG A 85 -2.85 16.18 8.41
CA ARG A 85 -1.48 16.64 8.35
C ARG A 85 -0.80 16.12 7.08
N ILE A 86 -1.01 14.85 6.75
CA ILE A 86 -0.46 14.21 5.55
C ILE A 86 -1.04 14.86 4.28
N LEU A 87 -2.37 15.05 4.20
CA LEU A 87 -3.02 15.64 3.02
C LEU A 87 -2.51 17.06 2.76
N ARG A 88 -2.41 17.91 3.79
CA ARG A 88 -1.87 19.27 3.62
C ARG A 88 -0.43 19.28 3.13
N GLU A 89 0.40 18.35 3.58
CA GLU A 89 1.79 18.29 3.15
C GLU A 89 1.91 17.79 1.71
N LEU A 90 1.12 16.78 1.32
CA LEU A 90 1.05 16.31 -0.08
C LEU A 90 0.60 17.44 -1.01
N GLU A 91 -0.41 18.22 -0.61
CA GLU A 91 -0.89 19.39 -1.35
C GLU A 91 0.20 20.46 -1.49
N ALA A 92 0.89 20.80 -0.39
CA ALA A 92 1.97 21.80 -0.38
C ALA A 92 3.11 21.45 -1.35
N HIS A 93 3.43 20.17 -1.45
CA HIS A 93 4.45 19.65 -2.39
C HIS A 93 3.88 19.27 -3.75
N ARG A 94 2.55 19.45 -4.00
CA ARG A 94 1.88 19.03 -5.24
C ARG A 94 2.13 17.57 -5.60
N ARG A 95 2.18 16.70 -4.61
CA ARG A 95 2.44 15.27 -4.78
C ARG A 95 1.15 14.47 -4.65
N VAL A 96 1.04 13.45 -5.48
CA VAL A 96 -0.05 12.47 -5.43
C VAL A 96 0.41 11.21 -4.71
N ALA A 97 -0.55 10.47 -4.14
CA ALA A 97 -0.30 9.23 -3.43
C ALA A 97 -1.39 8.21 -3.75
N THR A 98 -1.12 6.94 -3.48
CA THR A 98 -2.12 5.89 -3.43
C THR A 98 -2.51 5.64 -1.98
N PHE A 99 -3.81 5.72 -1.68
CA PHE A 99 -4.34 5.38 -0.36
C PHE A 99 -4.94 3.98 -0.38
N TRP A 100 -4.33 3.07 0.37
CA TRP A 100 -4.90 1.75 0.63
C TRP A 100 -6.00 1.90 1.66
N MET A 101 -7.24 1.67 1.25
CA MET A 101 -8.43 1.90 2.06
C MET A 101 -9.07 0.58 2.47
N CYS A 102 -9.08 0.25 3.76
CA CYS A 102 -9.94 -0.82 4.26
C CYS A 102 -11.41 -0.44 4.10
N GLY A 103 -12.22 -1.32 3.51
CA GLY A 103 -13.63 -1.02 3.25
C GLY A 103 -14.41 -0.63 4.51
N ARG A 104 -14.13 -1.27 5.65
CA ARG A 104 -14.73 -0.91 6.94
C ARG A 104 -14.29 0.46 7.45
N ALA A 105 -13.05 0.85 7.24
CA ALA A 105 -12.57 2.19 7.58
C ALA A 105 -13.32 3.26 6.77
N VAL A 106 -13.50 3.00 5.47
CA VAL A 106 -14.29 3.87 4.58
C VAL A 106 -15.77 3.93 4.98
N GLU A 107 -16.39 2.79 5.35
CA GLU A 107 -17.77 2.77 5.82
C GLU A 107 -17.97 3.64 7.07
N ARG A 108 -16.96 3.71 7.95
CA ARG A 108 -16.98 4.52 9.18
C ARG A 108 -16.62 5.98 8.97
N SER A 109 -15.85 6.30 7.95
CA SER A 109 -15.37 7.66 7.65
C SER A 109 -15.46 7.97 6.14
N PRO A 110 -16.66 7.92 5.53
CA PRO A 110 -16.82 8.06 4.08
C PRO A 110 -16.41 9.47 3.58
N GLU A 111 -16.57 10.48 4.43
CA GLU A 111 -16.15 11.86 4.12
C GLU A 111 -14.63 11.97 3.96
N LEU A 112 -13.87 11.17 4.71
CA LEU A 112 -12.41 11.13 4.60
C LEU A 112 -11.97 10.48 3.28
N ALA A 113 -12.55 9.34 2.92
CA ALA A 113 -12.28 8.69 1.65
C ALA A 113 -12.58 9.62 0.46
N ARG A 114 -13.71 10.34 0.55
CA ARG A 114 -14.09 11.36 -0.45
C ARG A 114 -13.08 12.50 -0.53
N ALA A 115 -12.64 13.02 0.62
CA ALA A 115 -11.65 14.10 0.66
C ALA A 115 -10.31 13.68 0.04
N ILE A 116 -9.85 12.44 0.27
CA ILE A 116 -8.63 11.88 -0.29
C ILE A 116 -8.72 11.84 -1.82
N VAL A 117 -9.79 11.28 -2.37
CA VAL A 117 -9.96 11.16 -3.84
C VAL A 117 -10.18 12.53 -4.49
N ALA A 118 -10.94 13.42 -3.84
CA ALA A 118 -11.15 14.78 -4.32
C ALA A 118 -9.84 15.60 -4.38
N ALA A 119 -8.84 15.27 -3.56
CA ALA A 119 -7.50 15.86 -3.62
C ALA A 119 -6.60 15.25 -4.72
N GLY A 120 -7.14 14.36 -5.58
CA GLY A 120 -6.42 13.77 -6.72
C GLY A 120 -5.61 12.51 -6.37
N HIS A 121 -5.72 12.00 -5.15
CA HIS A 121 -5.08 10.76 -4.77
C HIS A 121 -5.87 9.54 -5.25
N GLU A 122 -5.21 8.40 -5.40
CA GLU A 122 -5.88 7.15 -5.72
C GLU A 122 -6.49 6.54 -4.44
N GLY A 123 -7.77 6.15 -4.50
CA GLY A 123 -8.41 5.27 -3.53
C GLY A 123 -8.33 3.83 -4.00
N ALA A 124 -7.49 3.02 -3.36
CA ALA A 124 -7.28 1.60 -3.69
C ALA A 124 -7.75 0.69 -2.55
N CYS A 125 -8.09 -0.56 -2.86
CA CYS A 125 -8.68 -1.49 -1.90
C CYS A 125 -7.64 -2.13 -0.99
N HIS A 126 -7.90 -2.10 0.34
CA HIS A 126 -7.07 -2.77 1.37
C HIS A 126 -7.80 -3.92 2.08
N GLY A 127 -8.73 -4.57 1.39
CA GLY A 127 -9.63 -5.55 1.97
C GLY A 127 -10.73 -4.91 2.83
N TRP A 128 -11.56 -5.77 3.45
CA TRP A 128 -12.64 -5.28 4.32
C TRP A 128 -12.12 -4.85 5.70
N ARG A 129 -11.36 -5.74 6.35
CA ARG A 129 -10.68 -5.51 7.62
C ARG A 129 -9.17 -5.44 7.39
N TRP A 130 -8.46 -4.81 8.31
CA TRP A 130 -7.00 -4.83 8.31
C TRP A 130 -6.48 -6.17 8.84
N ARG A 131 -6.58 -7.20 7.98
CA ARG A 131 -6.15 -8.57 8.28
C ARG A 131 -5.47 -9.19 7.06
N PRO A 132 -4.61 -10.22 7.25
CA PRO A 132 -4.11 -11.01 6.13
C PRO A 132 -5.24 -11.71 5.40
N CYS A 133 -5.21 -11.73 4.07
CA CYS A 133 -6.12 -12.60 3.31
C CYS A 133 -5.85 -14.09 3.56
N ALA A 134 -4.62 -14.44 3.92
CA ALA A 134 -4.25 -15.80 4.32
C ALA A 134 -5.07 -16.38 5.48
N ASP A 135 -5.74 -15.52 6.26
CA ASP A 135 -6.59 -15.92 7.40
C ASP A 135 -8.04 -16.25 6.99
N TYR A 136 -8.41 -16.18 5.70
CA TYR A 136 -9.72 -16.66 5.25
C TYR A 136 -9.73 -18.19 5.16
N ASP A 137 -10.80 -18.79 5.67
CA ASP A 137 -11.00 -20.24 5.65
C ASP A 137 -11.48 -20.75 4.27
N ASP A 138 -12.16 -19.88 3.50
CA ASP A 138 -12.74 -20.23 2.20
C ASP A 138 -12.80 -19.01 1.25
N ALA A 139 -12.89 -19.31 -0.05
CA ALA A 139 -12.98 -18.32 -1.12
C ALA A 139 -14.24 -17.45 -1.06
N ASP A 140 -15.35 -18.01 -0.58
CA ASP A 140 -16.62 -17.28 -0.57
C ASP A 140 -16.66 -16.22 0.50
N SER A 141 -16.03 -16.47 1.64
CA SER A 141 -15.85 -15.48 2.72
C SER A 141 -14.95 -14.32 2.26
N GLU A 142 -13.82 -14.63 1.60
CA GLU A 142 -12.94 -13.61 1.04
C GLU A 142 -13.65 -12.81 -0.08
N ARG A 143 -14.37 -13.48 -0.96
CA ARG A 143 -15.14 -12.84 -2.05
C ARG A 143 -16.19 -11.87 -1.51
N ARG A 144 -16.93 -12.25 -0.45
CA ARG A 144 -17.92 -11.36 0.19
C ARG A 144 -17.27 -10.11 0.77
N ASP A 145 -16.15 -10.27 1.47
CA ASP A 145 -15.44 -9.15 2.07
C ASP A 145 -14.81 -8.24 1.01
N LEU A 146 -14.29 -8.82 -0.08
CA LEU A 146 -13.78 -8.06 -1.22
C LEU A 146 -14.91 -7.25 -1.89
N ALA A 147 -16.07 -7.86 -2.12
CA ALA A 147 -17.22 -7.18 -2.71
C ALA A 147 -17.72 -6.02 -1.82
N ARG A 148 -17.82 -6.23 -0.50
CA ARG A 148 -18.17 -5.17 0.47
C ARG A 148 -17.16 -4.02 0.44
N SER A 149 -15.88 -4.34 0.32
CA SER A 149 -14.81 -3.31 0.26
C SER A 149 -14.94 -2.44 -0.98
N ILE A 150 -15.16 -3.09 -2.14
CA ILE A 150 -15.39 -2.39 -3.41
C ILE A 150 -16.60 -1.47 -3.29
N GLU A 151 -17.73 -1.99 -2.82
CA GLU A 151 -18.97 -1.23 -2.68
C GLU A 151 -18.81 -0.03 -1.72
N ALA A 152 -18.15 -0.21 -0.57
CA ALA A 152 -17.92 0.85 0.39
C ALA A 152 -17.07 1.99 -0.19
N ILE A 153 -15.98 1.64 -0.89
CA ILE A 153 -15.09 2.62 -1.52
C ILE A 153 -15.82 3.34 -2.66
N GLU A 154 -16.45 2.60 -3.57
CA GLU A 154 -17.17 3.17 -4.73
C GLU A 154 -18.31 4.08 -4.28
N ARG A 155 -19.10 3.68 -3.28
CA ARG A 155 -20.18 4.50 -2.73
C ARG A 155 -19.67 5.80 -2.08
N ALA A 156 -18.53 5.75 -1.40
CA ALA A 156 -17.99 6.91 -0.71
C ALA A 156 -17.31 7.89 -1.67
N THR A 157 -16.58 7.38 -2.67
CA THR A 157 -15.70 8.18 -3.54
C THR A 157 -16.27 8.45 -4.92
N GLY A 158 -17.25 7.66 -5.36
CA GLY A 158 -17.75 7.65 -6.74
C GLY A 158 -16.84 6.90 -7.71
N GLU A 159 -15.72 6.32 -7.24
CA GLU A 159 -14.74 5.62 -8.06
C GLU A 159 -14.57 4.17 -7.58
N ARG A 160 -14.62 3.23 -8.53
CA ARG A 160 -14.32 1.83 -8.26
C ARG A 160 -12.81 1.64 -8.08
N PRO A 161 -12.33 1.01 -6.97
CA PRO A 161 -10.92 0.77 -6.76
C PRO A 161 -10.34 -0.14 -7.86
N GLN A 162 -9.17 0.22 -8.37
CA GLN A 162 -8.48 -0.51 -9.46
C GLN A 162 -7.33 -1.37 -8.95
N GLY A 163 -6.78 -1.05 -7.79
CA GLY A 163 -5.68 -1.74 -7.14
C GLY A 163 -6.09 -2.40 -5.85
N PHE A 164 -5.37 -3.47 -5.50
CA PHE A 164 -5.55 -4.22 -4.27
C PHE A 164 -4.23 -4.47 -3.55
N PHE A 165 -4.28 -4.36 -2.23
CA PHE A 165 -3.23 -4.79 -1.31
C PHE A 165 -3.89 -5.25 -0.01
N CYS A 166 -3.49 -6.40 0.54
CA CYS A 166 -3.92 -6.81 1.87
C CYS A 166 -2.75 -6.81 2.86
N ARG A 167 -3.05 -6.79 4.14
CA ARG A 167 -2.04 -6.88 5.21
C ARG A 167 -1.21 -8.15 5.07
N GLY A 168 0.09 -8.00 4.83
CA GLY A 168 1.05 -9.11 4.78
C GLY A 168 0.84 -10.06 3.61
N SER A 169 -0.03 -11.05 3.74
CA SER A 169 -0.10 -12.19 2.81
C SER A 169 -1.45 -12.37 2.17
N GLU A 170 -1.44 -12.61 0.87
CA GLU A 170 -2.58 -13.11 0.09
C GLU A 170 -2.96 -14.54 0.52
N SER A 171 -4.22 -14.90 0.33
CA SER A 171 -4.67 -16.29 0.34
C SER A 171 -4.36 -16.96 -1.00
N ARG A 172 -4.59 -18.26 -1.08
CA ARG A 172 -4.54 -18.99 -2.35
C ARG A 172 -5.63 -18.59 -3.35
N TRP A 173 -6.67 -17.91 -2.91
CA TRP A 173 -7.80 -17.48 -3.75
C TRP A 173 -7.71 -16.03 -4.18
N THR A 174 -6.96 -15.20 -3.45
CA THR A 174 -6.94 -13.72 -3.61
C THR A 174 -6.75 -13.31 -5.07
N ARG A 175 -5.71 -13.78 -5.76
CA ARG A 175 -5.43 -13.35 -7.14
C ARG A 175 -6.52 -13.77 -8.12
N GLY A 176 -7.10 -14.97 -7.96
CA GLY A 176 -8.27 -15.42 -8.73
C GLY A 176 -9.48 -14.50 -8.52
N LEU A 177 -9.78 -14.18 -7.27
CA LEU A 177 -10.88 -13.27 -6.91
C LEU A 177 -10.66 -11.84 -7.45
N LEU A 178 -9.43 -11.35 -7.45
CA LEU A 178 -9.10 -10.04 -8.04
C LEU A 178 -9.31 -10.03 -9.55
N ARG A 179 -8.97 -11.12 -10.25
CA ARG A 179 -9.25 -11.28 -11.68
C ARG A 179 -10.74 -11.30 -11.96
N GLU A 180 -11.51 -12.07 -11.20
CA GLU A 180 -12.97 -12.15 -11.29
C GLU A 180 -13.61 -10.77 -11.06
N ALA A 181 -13.13 -10.04 -10.05
CA ALA A 181 -13.63 -8.72 -9.72
C ALA A 181 -13.14 -7.59 -10.65
N GLY A 182 -12.24 -7.90 -11.59
CA GLY A 182 -11.79 -6.94 -12.61
C GLY A 182 -10.72 -5.96 -12.15
N PHE A 183 -9.97 -6.26 -11.08
CA PHE A 183 -8.86 -5.41 -10.65
C PHE A 183 -7.78 -5.29 -11.74
N LEU A 184 -7.17 -4.12 -11.84
CA LEU A 184 -6.06 -3.86 -12.75
C LEU A 184 -4.76 -4.44 -12.20
N TYR A 185 -4.52 -4.30 -10.89
CA TYR A 185 -3.29 -4.76 -10.27
C TYR A 185 -3.48 -5.21 -8.82
N SER A 186 -2.58 -6.12 -8.37
CA SER A 186 -2.30 -6.41 -6.97
C SER A 186 -0.95 -5.80 -6.56
N SER A 187 -0.81 -5.42 -5.29
CA SER A 187 0.47 -4.97 -4.73
C SER A 187 1.05 -5.93 -3.68
N ASN A 188 0.50 -7.12 -3.56
CA ASN A 188 1.07 -8.17 -2.70
C ASN A 188 2.20 -8.96 -3.40
N GLY A 189 3.13 -8.27 -4.03
CA GLY A 189 4.42 -8.76 -4.47
C GLY A 189 5.52 -8.07 -3.66
N LEU A 190 6.42 -8.84 -3.05
CA LEU A 190 7.49 -8.36 -2.16
C LEU A 190 8.87 -8.80 -2.66
N ASP A 191 8.95 -9.23 -3.89
CA ASP A 191 10.01 -10.05 -4.45
C ASP A 191 10.67 -9.46 -5.70
N ASP A 192 10.28 -8.23 -6.09
CA ASP A 192 10.88 -7.52 -7.22
C ASP A 192 10.81 -5.99 -7.05
N ASP A 193 11.65 -5.26 -7.78
CA ASP A 193 11.63 -3.78 -7.85
C ASP A 193 10.89 -3.27 -9.10
N LEU A 194 10.33 -4.15 -9.92
CA LEU A 194 9.59 -3.83 -11.13
C LEU A 194 8.24 -4.55 -11.16
N PRO A 195 7.20 -3.95 -11.77
CA PRO A 195 5.96 -4.66 -12.00
C PRO A 195 6.16 -5.89 -12.88
N TYR A 196 5.42 -6.95 -12.58
CA TYR A 196 5.42 -8.19 -13.35
C TYR A 196 4.00 -8.75 -13.49
N TRP A 197 3.84 -9.67 -14.44
CA TRP A 197 2.55 -10.28 -14.72
C TRP A 197 2.40 -11.63 -14.00
N ASP A 198 1.34 -11.76 -13.23
CA ASP A 198 0.82 -13.03 -12.77
C ASP A 198 -0.20 -13.54 -13.82
N ALA A 199 0.24 -14.48 -14.65
CA ALA A 199 -0.48 -14.94 -15.83
C ALA A 199 -0.58 -16.47 -15.86
N PRO A 200 -1.39 -17.09 -14.99
CA PRO A 200 -1.60 -18.54 -15.06
C PRO A 200 -2.33 -18.93 -16.35
N PRO A 201 -2.03 -20.10 -16.92
CA PRO A 201 -2.62 -20.56 -18.18
C PRO A 201 -4.15 -20.53 -18.15
N GLY A 202 -4.75 -19.91 -19.18
CA GLY A 202 -6.21 -19.84 -19.33
C GLY A 202 -6.91 -18.80 -18.47
N GLU A 203 -6.21 -18.05 -17.65
CA GLU A 203 -6.76 -16.95 -16.85
C GLU A 203 -6.37 -15.58 -17.40
N ARG A 204 -7.16 -14.57 -17.06
CA ARG A 204 -6.82 -13.18 -17.37
C ARG A 204 -5.53 -12.79 -16.60
N PRO A 205 -4.51 -12.27 -17.26
CA PRO A 205 -3.33 -11.76 -16.55
C PRO A 205 -3.69 -10.67 -15.52
N LEU A 206 -3.01 -10.70 -14.36
CA LEU A 206 -3.10 -9.68 -13.33
C LEU A 206 -1.72 -9.04 -13.18
N LEU A 207 -1.65 -7.72 -13.23
CA LEU A 207 -0.38 -7.04 -12.99
C LEU A 207 -0.08 -7.05 -11.49
N VAL A 208 1.15 -7.39 -11.13
CA VAL A 208 1.66 -7.21 -9.78
C VAL A 208 2.58 -6.00 -9.77
N VAL A 209 2.21 -4.98 -8.99
CA VAL A 209 3.03 -3.79 -8.73
C VAL A 209 3.66 -3.96 -7.36
N PRO A 210 4.97 -4.22 -7.24
CA PRO A 210 5.59 -4.61 -5.98
C PRO A 210 5.45 -3.59 -4.86
N TYR A 211 5.46 -4.09 -3.64
CA TYR A 211 5.46 -3.33 -2.39
C TYR A 211 6.75 -3.62 -1.62
N ALA A 212 7.15 -2.72 -0.72
CA ALA A 212 8.35 -2.90 0.10
C ALA A 212 8.03 -2.59 1.57
N PHE A 213 8.57 -3.41 2.49
CA PHE A 213 8.43 -3.19 3.92
C PHE A 213 9.64 -2.49 4.55
N ASP A 214 10.78 -2.53 3.91
CA ASP A 214 12.02 -1.92 4.39
C ASP A 214 11.96 -0.37 4.37
N SER A 215 11.21 0.20 3.43
CA SER A 215 10.94 1.64 3.28
C SER A 215 9.57 2.07 3.84
N ASN A 216 9.05 1.33 4.81
CA ASN A 216 7.74 1.56 5.41
C ASN A 216 7.88 2.12 6.84
N ASP A 217 7.02 3.07 7.23
CA ASP A 217 7.03 3.70 8.55
C ASP A 217 6.71 2.75 9.71
N MET A 218 6.18 1.54 9.44
CA MET A 218 6.07 0.49 10.46
C MET A 218 7.42 0.08 11.05
N LYS A 219 8.52 0.38 10.36
CA LYS A 219 9.87 0.20 10.89
C LYS A 219 10.13 1.00 12.17
N PHE A 220 9.36 2.05 12.45
CA PHE A 220 9.40 2.73 13.76
C PHE A 220 8.92 1.86 14.93
N PHE A 221 8.15 0.81 14.66
CA PHE A 221 7.68 -0.15 15.66
C PHE A 221 8.55 -1.41 15.72
N HIS A 222 9.47 -1.57 14.81
CA HIS A 222 10.32 -2.74 14.75
C HIS A 222 11.57 -2.55 15.63
N PRO A 223 11.99 -3.54 16.46
CA PRO A 223 13.15 -3.42 17.35
C PRO A 223 14.45 -3.00 16.65
N ASN A 224 14.64 -3.39 15.39
CA ASN A 224 15.81 -3.07 14.56
C ASN A 224 15.41 -2.09 13.42
N GLY A 225 14.44 -1.22 13.67
CA GLY A 225 13.93 -0.29 12.68
C GLY A 225 14.40 1.14 12.93
N PHE A 226 13.59 2.09 12.47
CA PHE A 226 13.85 3.51 12.61
C PHE A 226 13.60 3.98 14.06
N VAL A 227 14.55 4.67 14.66
CA VAL A 227 14.43 5.27 15.99
C VAL A 227 14.15 6.76 15.85
N ARG A 228 14.88 7.44 14.98
CA ARG A 228 14.77 8.87 14.69
C ARG A 228 14.14 9.09 13.32
N SER A 229 13.54 10.26 13.12
CA SER A 229 13.03 10.67 11.81
C SER A 229 14.12 10.66 10.75
N ASP A 230 15.35 11.03 11.10
CA ASP A 230 16.49 11.04 10.18
C ASP A 230 16.83 9.64 9.67
N ASP A 231 16.68 8.59 10.49
CA ASP A 231 16.97 7.21 10.08
C ASP A 231 16.15 6.81 8.86
N MET A 232 14.85 7.18 8.82
CA MET A 232 14.00 6.93 7.67
C MET A 232 14.38 7.80 6.47
N VAL A 233 14.71 9.07 6.69
CA VAL A 233 15.10 10.00 5.62
C VAL A 233 16.38 9.55 4.95
N ASP A 234 17.39 9.17 5.75
CA ASP A 234 18.68 8.70 5.23
C ASP A 234 18.53 7.38 4.48
N TYR A 235 17.72 6.45 5.00
CA TYR A 235 17.40 5.21 4.30
C TYR A 235 16.76 5.46 2.91
N VAL A 236 15.79 6.38 2.86
CA VAL A 236 15.13 6.76 1.59
C VAL A 236 16.11 7.43 0.63
N ARG A 237 17.01 8.29 1.13
CA ARG A 237 18.06 8.94 0.32
C ARG A 237 18.98 7.90 -0.32
N ASP A 238 19.50 6.97 0.49
CA ASP A 238 20.39 5.91 0.01
C ASP A 238 19.71 5.05 -1.05
N ALA A 239 18.42 4.70 -0.85
CA ALA A 239 17.64 3.96 -1.83
C ALA A 239 17.46 4.75 -3.14
N LEU A 240 17.13 6.05 -3.06
CA LEU A 240 16.99 6.89 -4.25
C LEU A 240 18.31 7.04 -5.01
N ASP A 241 19.44 7.22 -4.31
CA ASP A 241 20.77 7.33 -4.94
C ASP A 241 21.13 6.05 -5.71
N VAL A 242 20.80 4.87 -5.17
CA VAL A 242 20.99 3.59 -5.86
C VAL A 242 20.11 3.50 -7.10
N LEU A 243 18.80 3.75 -6.95
CA LEU A 243 17.83 3.56 -8.04
C LEU A 243 18.01 4.59 -9.18
N VAL A 244 18.36 5.84 -8.86
CA VAL A 244 18.66 6.86 -9.88
C VAL A 244 19.88 6.44 -10.69
N ARG A 245 20.94 5.94 -10.04
CA ARG A 245 22.14 5.43 -10.72
C ARG A 245 21.84 4.23 -11.62
N GLU A 246 20.99 3.31 -11.17
CA GLU A 246 20.54 2.17 -11.99
C GLU A 246 19.70 2.65 -13.20
N GLY A 247 18.84 3.65 -13.00
CA GLY A 247 18.07 4.27 -14.07
C GLY A 247 18.93 5.03 -15.07
N GLU A 248 20.02 5.69 -14.64
CA GLU A 248 21.03 6.28 -15.52
C GLU A 248 21.73 5.23 -16.38
N ALA A 249 21.93 4.03 -15.83
CA ALA A 249 22.44 2.87 -16.57
C ALA A 249 21.38 2.19 -17.47
N GLY A 250 20.15 2.72 -17.54
CA GLY A 250 19.06 2.25 -18.40
C GLY A 250 18.14 1.21 -17.77
N CYS A 251 18.17 1.04 -16.45
CA CYS A 251 17.35 0.10 -15.69
C CYS A 251 16.54 0.81 -14.60
N PRO A 252 15.60 1.72 -14.95
CA PRO A 252 14.80 2.43 -13.94
C PRO A 252 13.92 1.46 -13.15
N LYS A 253 13.82 1.67 -11.84
CA LYS A 253 13.10 0.81 -10.91
C LYS A 253 12.16 1.61 -10.00
N LEU A 254 11.35 0.90 -9.23
CA LEU A 254 10.33 1.44 -8.34
C LEU A 254 10.84 1.48 -6.89
N LEU A 255 10.77 2.63 -6.25
CA LEU A 255 10.79 2.77 -4.80
C LEU A 255 9.36 2.95 -4.29
N ASN A 256 8.92 2.02 -3.45
CA ASN A 256 7.68 2.15 -2.70
C ASN A 256 7.96 2.79 -1.34
N LEU A 257 7.27 3.86 -0.97
CA LEU A 257 7.35 4.48 0.35
C LEU A 257 6.02 4.30 1.06
N GLY A 258 6.00 3.48 2.11
CA GLY A 258 4.78 3.13 2.85
C GLY A 258 4.61 3.96 4.12
N PHE A 259 3.41 4.53 4.31
CA PHE A 259 3.06 5.36 5.45
C PHE A 259 1.70 4.95 6.05
N HIS A 260 1.55 5.13 7.36
CA HIS A 260 0.31 4.89 8.09
C HIS A 260 -0.14 6.16 8.79
N LEU A 261 -1.43 6.46 8.73
CA LEU A 261 -1.99 7.70 9.28
C LEU A 261 -1.66 7.88 10.76
N ARG A 262 -1.71 6.79 11.54
CA ARG A 262 -1.43 6.78 12.98
C ARG A 262 0.06 6.81 13.30
N ILE A 263 0.94 6.40 12.37
CA ILE A 263 2.38 6.30 12.61
C ILE A 263 3.07 7.59 12.20
N VAL A 264 3.22 7.82 10.89
CA VAL A 264 3.91 9.02 10.39
C VAL A 264 3.11 10.29 10.66
N GLY A 265 1.79 10.19 10.87
CA GLY A 265 0.95 11.33 11.24
C GLY A 265 1.25 11.93 12.63
N ARG A 266 2.02 11.25 13.50
CA ARG A 266 2.47 11.81 14.79
C ARG A 266 3.53 12.91 14.58
N PRO A 267 3.48 14.06 15.29
CA PRO A 267 4.33 15.22 15.01
C PRO A 267 5.82 14.91 14.90
N GLY A 268 6.36 14.08 15.79
CA GLY A 268 7.78 13.72 15.77
C GLY A 268 8.17 12.94 14.51
N ARG A 269 7.37 11.93 14.12
CA ARG A 269 7.61 11.12 12.90
C ARG A 269 7.18 11.83 11.63
N PHE A 270 6.23 12.76 11.72
CA PHE A 270 5.83 13.59 10.59
C PHE A 270 6.98 14.43 10.03
N ALA A 271 7.97 14.74 10.84
CA ALA A 271 9.20 15.38 10.37
C ALA A 271 9.95 14.53 9.32
N ALA A 272 9.87 13.19 9.41
CA ALA A 272 10.42 12.31 8.37
C ALA A 272 9.62 12.44 7.08
N PHE A 273 8.29 12.38 7.13
CA PHE A 273 7.43 12.49 5.96
C PHE A 273 7.69 13.79 5.19
N ARG A 274 7.72 14.94 5.89
CA ARG A 274 8.01 16.24 5.29
C ARG A 274 9.39 16.27 4.62
N ARG A 275 10.43 15.82 5.33
CA ARG A 275 11.79 15.80 4.77
C ARG A 275 11.96 14.84 3.62
N ILE A 276 11.20 13.73 3.59
CA ILE A 276 11.16 12.83 2.44
C ILE A 276 10.54 13.52 1.22
N LEU A 277 9.46 14.31 1.39
CA LEU A 277 8.89 15.07 0.28
C LEU A 277 9.86 16.17 -0.20
N GLU A 278 10.51 16.90 0.71
CA GLU A 278 11.59 17.86 0.38
C GLU A 278 12.75 17.18 -0.37
N LEU A 279 13.13 15.96 0.04
CA LEU A 279 14.16 15.16 -0.63
C LEU A 279 13.71 14.76 -2.04
N VAL A 280 12.49 14.24 -2.20
CA VAL A 280 11.92 13.87 -3.51
C VAL A 280 11.85 15.08 -4.44
N ASP A 281 11.49 16.26 -3.92
CA ASP A 281 11.50 17.50 -4.70
C ASP A 281 12.92 17.89 -5.14
N GLY A 282 13.91 17.62 -4.30
CA GLY A 282 15.33 17.90 -4.61
C GLY A 282 15.90 17.07 -5.76
N TYR A 283 15.38 15.87 -6.01
CA TYR A 283 15.78 15.07 -7.18
C TYR A 283 15.14 15.57 -8.50
N GLY A 284 14.10 16.43 -8.43
CA GLY A 284 13.48 17.03 -9.62
C GLY A 284 13.02 15.99 -10.65
N ASP A 285 13.37 16.23 -11.92
CA ASP A 285 12.95 15.40 -13.05
C ASP A 285 13.61 14.01 -13.09
N ALA A 286 14.58 13.74 -12.20
CA ALA A 286 15.14 12.39 -12.09
C ALA A 286 14.12 11.38 -11.52
N LEU A 287 13.05 11.85 -10.87
CA LEU A 287 12.02 10.99 -10.28
C LEU A 287 10.66 11.19 -10.95
N TRP A 288 10.04 10.09 -11.31
CA TRP A 288 8.61 10.05 -11.63
C TRP A 288 7.82 9.64 -10.39
N VAL A 289 7.17 10.60 -9.73
CA VAL A 289 6.26 10.33 -8.59
C VAL A 289 4.89 9.98 -9.13
N ALA A 290 4.44 8.75 -8.92
CA ALA A 290 3.21 8.23 -9.53
C ALA A 290 2.29 7.56 -8.51
N ARG A 291 0.95 7.70 -8.73
CA ARG A 291 -0.02 6.80 -8.12
C ARG A 291 0.18 5.40 -8.70
N ARG A 292 -0.11 4.38 -7.93
CA ARG A 292 0.09 3.00 -8.38
C ARG A 292 -0.79 2.64 -9.58
N VAL A 293 -1.98 3.19 -9.66
CA VAL A 293 -2.85 3.02 -10.84
C VAL A 293 -2.22 3.60 -12.12
N ASP A 294 -1.56 4.74 -12.02
CA ASP A 294 -0.90 5.38 -13.18
C ASP A 294 0.32 4.55 -13.61
N LEU A 295 1.11 4.08 -12.64
CA LEU A 295 2.20 3.15 -12.88
C LEU A 295 1.71 1.83 -13.51
N ALA A 296 0.63 1.26 -12.99
CA ALA A 296 0.06 0.02 -13.53
C ALA A 296 -0.39 0.18 -14.98
N ARG A 297 -1.09 1.27 -15.31
CA ARG A 297 -1.51 1.59 -16.68
C ARG A 297 -0.33 1.84 -17.60
N PHE A 298 0.65 2.59 -17.11
CA PHE A 298 1.88 2.88 -17.85
C PHE A 298 2.64 1.61 -18.20
N TRP A 299 2.80 0.70 -17.23
CA TRP A 299 3.50 -0.56 -17.40
C TRP A 299 2.75 -1.51 -18.35
N ALA A 300 1.46 -1.69 -18.14
CA ALA A 300 0.62 -2.56 -18.96
C ALA A 300 0.59 -2.14 -20.45
N ALA A 301 0.74 -0.85 -20.73
CA ALA A 301 0.79 -0.34 -22.09
C ALA A 301 2.14 -0.61 -22.80
N ARG A 302 3.18 -1.00 -22.07
CA ARG A 302 4.57 -1.13 -22.59
C ARG A 302 5.14 -2.52 -22.46
N VAL A 303 4.71 -3.27 -21.45
CA VAL A 303 5.18 -4.62 -21.18
C VAL A 303 3.99 -5.56 -21.26
N ALA A 304 3.90 -6.29 -22.37
CA ALA A 304 2.82 -7.25 -22.58
C ALA A 304 2.91 -8.40 -21.57
N PRO A 305 1.78 -8.99 -21.16
CA PRO A 305 1.81 -10.23 -20.38
C PRO A 305 2.49 -11.34 -21.22
N PRO A 306 3.09 -12.34 -20.55
CA PRO A 306 3.62 -13.51 -21.25
C PRO A 306 2.51 -14.24 -22.02
N ALA A 307 2.90 -14.85 -23.15
CA ALA A 307 1.98 -15.54 -24.05
C ALA A 307 1.39 -16.82 -23.43
#